data_5a90db4272145c3f82b8cd4a62362d62
#
_entry.id   5a90db4272145c3f82b8cd4a62362d62
#
_cell.length_a   1.000
_cell.length_b   1.000
_cell.length_c   1.000
_cell.angle_alpha   90.00
_cell.angle_beta   90.00
_cell.angle_gamma   90.00
#
_symmetry.space_group_name_H-M   'P 1'
#
loop_
_entity.id
_entity.type
_entity.pdbx_description
1 polymer ?
#
loop_
_entity_poly.entity_id
_entity_poly.type
_entity_poly.pdbx_seq_one_letter_code
_entity_poly.pdbx_strand_id
1 'polypeptide(L)'
;MTKTIEEQLKKLREETLASLEQLKAENQKELQDLRVAVLGKKGSLTEVLKGMKDISAEMRPIIGKHVNEARDILTAAFEKTAQEMEEQLVALKLAEESLDVTLPGRQIPVGNRHILSQTSEEIEDIFIGMGYQVVDGFEVEKDYYNFERMNLPKDHPARDMQDTFYITEEILLRTHTSPVQARAMDVHDFSKGPLKMISPGRVFRRDTDDATHSHQFHQIEGLVVGENISMANLQGTLQLIVQKMFGEDRSIRLRPSYFPFTEPSVEVDVSCFKCGGAGCNVCKKTGWIEIMGAGMVHPRVLEMSGIDAEKYSGFAFGLGQERVAMLRYGINDIRAFYQGDIRFSQQFK
;
A
#
# COMPACT_ATOMS: atom_id res chain seq x y z
N MET A 1 -72.39 36.47 41.58
CA MET A 1 -72.08 35.63 40.39
C MET A 1 -70.78 36.04 39.66
N THR A 2 -70.51 37.33 39.41
CA THR A 2 -69.27 37.74 38.70
C THR A 2 -67.98 37.38 39.47
N LYS A 3 -67.89 37.66 40.77
CA LYS A 3 -66.80 37.25 41.66
C LYS A 3 -66.55 35.73 41.65
N THR A 4 -67.59 34.95 41.54
CA THR A 4 -67.51 33.48 41.53
C THR A 4 -66.87 32.95 40.26
N ILE A 5 -67.07 33.58 39.08
CA ILE A 5 -66.44 33.16 37.81
C ILE A 5 -64.98 33.56 37.74
N GLU A 6 -64.60 34.74 38.19
CA GLU A 6 -63.23 35.17 38.28
C GLU A 6 -62.43 34.28 39.25
N GLU A 7 -62.98 33.88 40.38
CA GLU A 7 -62.43 32.97 41.33
C GLU A 7 -62.26 31.54 40.73
N GLN A 8 -63.23 31.09 39.95
CA GLN A 8 -63.17 29.81 39.23
C GLN A 8 -62.02 29.78 38.15
N LEU A 9 -61.90 30.87 37.36
CA LEU A 9 -60.86 31.01 36.36
C LEU A 9 -59.48 31.06 37.01
N LYS A 10 -59.35 31.80 38.12
CA LYS A 10 -58.08 31.86 38.85
C LYS A 10 -57.69 30.49 39.38
N LYS A 11 -58.66 29.80 40.02
CA LYS A 11 -58.40 28.44 40.55
C LYS A 11 -58.07 27.46 39.45
N LEU A 12 -58.79 27.44 38.31
CA LEU A 12 -58.48 26.57 37.17
C LEU A 12 -57.07 26.83 36.62
N ARG A 13 -56.69 28.11 36.53
CA ARG A 13 -55.34 28.47 36.08
C ARG A 13 -54.23 27.95 37.01
N GLU A 14 -54.44 28.18 38.35
CA GLU A 14 -53.49 27.76 39.35
C GLU A 14 -53.35 26.22 39.40
N GLU A 15 -54.43 25.48 39.38
CA GLU A 15 -54.49 24.04 39.38
C GLU A 15 -53.87 23.45 38.10
N THR A 16 -54.14 24.07 36.94
CA THR A 16 -53.53 23.61 35.67
C THR A 16 -52.00 23.84 35.62
N LEU A 17 -51.54 25.03 36.05
CA LEU A 17 -50.11 25.32 36.11
C LEU A 17 -49.40 24.40 37.10
N ALA A 18 -49.95 24.13 38.27
CA ALA A 18 -49.40 23.19 39.22
C ALA A 18 -49.34 21.75 38.66
N SER A 19 -50.35 21.35 37.89
CA SER A 19 -50.37 20.05 37.21
C SER A 19 -49.30 19.94 36.12
N LEU A 20 -49.06 21.03 35.35
CA LEU A 20 -48.03 21.10 34.34
C LEU A 20 -46.63 20.98 34.94
N GLU A 21 -46.37 21.60 36.10
CA GLU A 21 -45.07 21.52 36.79
C GLU A 21 -44.73 20.12 37.32
N GLN A 22 -45.74 19.27 37.50
CA GLN A 22 -45.57 17.90 38.00
C GLN A 22 -45.34 16.88 36.87
N LEU A 23 -45.53 17.26 35.59
CA LEU A 23 -45.34 16.37 34.47
C LEU A 23 -43.84 16.08 34.21
N LYS A 24 -43.51 14.82 33.98
CA LYS A 24 -42.19 14.39 33.58
C LYS A 24 -42.08 14.32 32.06
N ALA A 25 -40.88 14.43 31.52
CA ALA A 25 -40.63 14.42 30.08
C ALA A 25 -41.25 13.21 29.34
N GLU A 26 -41.36 12.07 30.01
CA GLU A 26 -41.91 10.83 29.46
C GLU A 26 -43.43 10.84 29.32
N ASN A 27 -44.13 11.78 29.99
CA ASN A 27 -45.58 11.80 30.12
C ASN A 27 -46.30 12.67 29.06
N GLN A 28 -45.84 12.63 27.81
CA GLN A 28 -46.44 13.41 26.71
C GLN A 28 -47.92 13.15 26.51
N LYS A 29 -48.38 11.93 26.76
CA LYS A 29 -49.80 11.59 26.68
C LYS A 29 -50.62 12.30 27.77
N GLU A 30 -50.12 12.37 28.99
CA GLU A 30 -50.76 13.06 30.11
C GLU A 30 -50.85 14.56 29.85
N LEU A 31 -49.80 15.19 29.26
CA LEU A 31 -49.84 16.57 28.81
C LEU A 31 -50.98 16.83 27.80
N GLN A 32 -51.11 15.94 26.83
CA GLN A 32 -52.16 16.05 25.82
C GLN A 32 -53.54 15.82 26.41
N ASP A 33 -53.70 14.85 27.28
CA ASP A 33 -54.98 14.59 27.97
C ASP A 33 -55.37 15.77 28.85
N LEU A 34 -54.43 16.37 29.60
CA LEU A 34 -54.66 17.57 30.39
C LEU A 34 -55.01 18.75 29.52
N ARG A 35 -54.34 18.93 28.38
CA ARG A 35 -54.69 19.99 27.42
C ARG A 35 -56.11 19.84 26.88
N VAL A 36 -56.55 18.65 26.57
CA VAL A 36 -57.92 18.37 26.12
C VAL A 36 -58.97 18.59 27.24
N ALA A 37 -58.59 18.17 28.48
CA ALA A 37 -59.48 18.37 29.65
C ALA A 37 -59.69 19.85 29.98
N VAL A 38 -58.69 20.71 29.75
CA VAL A 38 -58.77 22.14 30.10
C VAL A 38 -59.22 22.98 28.90
N LEU A 39 -58.57 22.85 27.74
CA LEU A 39 -58.79 23.70 26.56
C LEU A 39 -59.71 23.09 25.49
N GLY A 40 -60.07 21.82 25.63
CA GLY A 40 -60.93 21.12 24.65
C GLY A 40 -62.34 21.64 24.52
N LYS A 41 -63.10 21.17 23.51
CA LYS A 41 -64.47 21.55 23.24
C LYS A 41 -65.45 21.28 24.42
N LYS A 42 -65.13 20.33 25.28
CA LYS A 42 -65.85 20.00 26.51
C LYS A 42 -64.95 20.21 27.75
N GLY A 43 -63.90 20.99 27.62
CA GLY A 43 -62.95 21.24 28.70
C GLY A 43 -63.43 22.25 29.69
N SER A 44 -62.79 22.27 30.86
CA SER A 44 -63.18 23.10 32.01
C SER A 44 -63.31 24.60 31.67
N LEU A 45 -62.41 25.13 30.81
CA LEU A 45 -62.49 26.52 30.38
C LEU A 45 -63.71 26.78 29.50
N THR A 46 -64.15 25.83 28.69
CA THR A 46 -65.36 25.93 27.84
C THR A 46 -66.59 25.78 28.66
N GLU A 47 -66.60 25.05 29.76
CA GLU A 47 -67.71 24.97 30.69
C GLU A 47 -67.94 26.30 31.42
N VAL A 48 -66.88 26.97 31.84
CA VAL A 48 -66.94 28.33 32.43
C VAL A 48 -67.56 29.32 31.41
N LEU A 49 -67.20 29.22 30.11
CA LEU A 49 -67.80 30.01 29.03
C LEU A 49 -69.32 29.75 28.85
N LYS A 50 -69.74 28.49 28.98
CA LYS A 50 -71.21 28.17 28.89
C LYS A 50 -71.99 28.76 30.03
N GLY A 51 -71.44 28.86 31.25
CA GLY A 51 -72.05 29.53 32.38
C GLY A 51 -72.29 31.03 32.23
N MET A 52 -71.67 31.65 31.18
CA MET A 52 -71.91 33.08 30.85
C MET A 52 -73.27 33.35 30.28
N LYS A 53 -74.11 32.37 29.95
CA LYS A 53 -75.48 32.58 29.43
C LYS A 53 -76.34 33.24 30.43
N ASP A 54 -76.11 33.09 31.71
CA ASP A 54 -76.94 33.60 32.80
C ASP A 54 -76.45 34.96 33.34
N ILE A 55 -75.56 35.68 32.61
CA ILE A 55 -74.92 36.93 33.03
C ILE A 55 -75.54 38.11 32.23
N SER A 56 -75.62 39.27 32.87
CA SER A 56 -76.15 40.52 32.25
C SER A 56 -75.33 40.93 31.02
N ALA A 57 -75.98 41.52 30.02
CA ALA A 57 -75.35 41.88 28.74
C ALA A 57 -74.14 42.83 28.88
N GLU A 58 -74.12 43.68 29.90
CA GLU A 58 -73.04 44.62 30.17
C GLU A 58 -71.74 43.96 30.69
N MET A 59 -71.84 42.82 31.37
CA MET A 59 -70.69 42.12 31.96
C MET A 59 -70.08 41.05 31.06
N ARG A 60 -70.81 40.61 30.03
CA ARG A 60 -70.28 39.55 29.08
C ARG A 60 -68.99 39.92 28.40
N PRO A 61 -68.78 41.17 27.91
CA PRO A 61 -67.54 41.56 27.28
C PRO A 61 -66.34 41.51 28.25
N ILE A 62 -66.50 41.88 29.49
CA ILE A 62 -65.45 41.92 30.51
C ILE A 62 -65.05 40.51 30.88
N ILE A 63 -65.99 39.62 31.14
CA ILE A 63 -65.72 38.25 31.47
C ILE A 63 -65.11 37.47 30.24
N GLY A 64 -65.68 37.79 29.04
CA GLY A 64 -65.10 37.25 27.79
C GLY A 64 -63.62 37.59 27.62
N LYS A 65 -63.23 38.81 27.99
CA LYS A 65 -61.76 39.20 27.96
C LYS A 65 -60.98 38.42 28.96
N HIS A 66 -61.41 38.26 30.21
CA HIS A 66 -60.69 37.45 31.22
C HIS A 66 -60.57 35.98 30.87
N VAL A 67 -61.57 35.39 30.21
CA VAL A 67 -61.51 34.00 29.74
C VAL A 67 -60.56 33.89 28.60
N ASN A 68 -60.47 34.83 27.65
CA ASN A 68 -59.53 34.83 26.58
C ASN A 68 -58.10 35.02 27.11
N GLU A 69 -57.86 35.93 28.03
CA GLU A 69 -56.56 36.09 28.71
C GLU A 69 -56.15 34.80 29.44
N ALA A 70 -57.07 34.15 30.15
CA ALA A 70 -56.76 32.86 30.80
C ALA A 70 -56.41 31.74 29.75
N ARG A 71 -57.18 31.75 28.63
CA ARG A 71 -56.91 30.81 27.54
C ARG A 71 -55.52 31.03 26.95
N ASP A 72 -55.13 32.27 26.67
CA ASP A 72 -53.84 32.60 26.08
C ASP A 72 -52.72 32.24 27.02
N ILE A 73 -52.83 32.53 28.33
CA ILE A 73 -51.85 32.14 29.35
C ILE A 73 -51.71 30.62 29.43
N LEU A 74 -52.83 29.89 29.49
CA LEU A 74 -52.81 28.44 29.56
C LEU A 74 -52.23 27.78 28.26
N THR A 75 -52.65 28.36 27.10
CA THR A 75 -52.07 27.85 25.81
C THR A 75 -50.58 28.03 25.76
N ALA A 76 -50.07 29.21 26.12
CA ALA A 76 -48.62 29.46 26.18
C ALA A 76 -47.92 28.55 27.20
N ALA A 77 -48.56 28.28 28.35
CA ALA A 77 -47.99 27.35 29.34
C ALA A 77 -47.92 25.91 28.83
N PHE A 78 -48.97 25.40 28.15
CA PHE A 78 -48.94 24.07 27.53
C PHE A 78 -47.87 23.97 26.42
N GLU A 79 -47.69 24.98 25.57
CA GLU A 79 -46.68 25.01 24.52
C GLU A 79 -45.29 25.04 25.11
N LYS A 80 -45.04 25.84 26.14
CA LYS A 80 -43.76 25.90 26.83
C LYS A 80 -43.43 24.56 27.47
N THR A 81 -44.37 23.95 28.20
CA THR A 81 -44.14 22.63 28.83
C THR A 81 -43.88 21.55 27.78
N ALA A 82 -44.61 21.56 26.64
CA ALA A 82 -44.38 20.62 25.54
C ALA A 82 -42.96 20.74 24.96
N GLN A 83 -42.49 21.97 24.75
CA GLN A 83 -41.13 22.23 24.27
C GLN A 83 -40.08 21.77 25.28
N GLU A 84 -40.22 22.09 26.55
CA GLU A 84 -39.31 21.68 27.62
C GLU A 84 -39.25 20.15 27.74
N MET A 85 -40.35 19.44 27.63
CA MET A 85 -40.43 17.98 27.62
C MET A 85 -39.72 17.39 26.40
N GLU A 86 -39.87 17.98 25.22
CA GLU A 86 -39.20 17.54 24.00
C GLU A 86 -37.69 17.74 24.11
N GLU A 87 -37.24 18.90 24.58
CA GLU A 87 -35.80 19.18 24.80
C GLU A 87 -35.18 18.20 25.80
N GLN A 88 -35.91 17.90 26.91
CA GLN A 88 -35.45 16.92 27.89
C GLN A 88 -35.38 15.51 27.31
N LEU A 89 -36.32 15.07 26.49
CA LEU A 89 -36.29 13.78 25.82
C LEU A 89 -35.15 13.67 24.85
N VAL A 90 -34.86 14.72 24.09
CA VAL A 90 -33.70 14.78 23.18
C VAL A 90 -32.41 14.69 23.99
N ALA A 91 -32.29 15.43 25.10
CA ALA A 91 -31.11 15.39 25.93
C ALA A 91 -30.89 14.00 26.55
N LEU A 92 -31.93 13.31 27.00
CA LEU A 92 -31.86 11.95 27.51
C LEU A 92 -31.39 10.97 26.42
N LYS A 93 -31.96 11.04 25.22
CA LYS A 93 -31.50 10.20 24.08
C LYS A 93 -30.05 10.45 23.72
N LEU A 94 -29.64 11.71 23.63
CA LEU A 94 -28.23 12.05 23.33
C LEU A 94 -27.27 11.54 24.42
N ALA A 95 -27.72 11.52 25.68
CA ALA A 95 -26.89 10.94 26.76
C ALA A 95 -26.79 9.42 26.67
N GLU A 96 -27.86 8.72 26.28
CA GLU A 96 -27.83 7.26 26.08
C GLU A 96 -27.04 6.87 24.84
N GLU A 97 -27.08 7.67 23.77
CA GLU A 97 -26.39 7.45 22.50
C GLU A 97 -24.93 7.97 22.52
N SER A 98 -24.41 8.40 23.68
CA SER A 98 -23.05 8.89 23.75
C SER A 98 -22.04 7.79 23.38
N LEU A 99 -21.24 8.03 22.35
CA LEU A 99 -20.17 7.14 21.91
C LEU A 99 -18.83 7.68 22.43
N ASP A 100 -18.04 6.79 23.07
CA ASP A 100 -16.67 7.12 23.44
C ASP A 100 -15.78 7.21 22.20
N VAL A 101 -15.56 8.43 21.70
CA VAL A 101 -14.72 8.70 20.55
C VAL A 101 -13.22 8.56 20.81
N THR A 102 -12.81 8.31 22.04
CA THR A 102 -11.40 8.06 22.39
C THR A 102 -11.00 6.62 22.15
N LEU A 103 -11.95 5.72 21.96
CA LEU A 103 -11.66 4.33 21.60
C LEU A 103 -11.01 4.28 20.22
N PRO A 104 -9.89 3.50 20.06
CA PRO A 104 -9.24 3.37 18.77
C PRO A 104 -10.18 2.73 17.77
N GLY A 105 -10.27 3.32 16.57
CA GLY A 105 -11.00 2.76 15.46
C GLY A 105 -10.45 1.42 15.01
N ARG A 106 -11.24 0.64 14.25
CA ARG A 106 -10.78 -0.61 13.65
C ARG A 106 -9.62 -0.32 12.70
N GLN A 107 -8.44 -0.88 13.00
CA GLN A 107 -7.31 -0.80 12.10
C GLN A 107 -7.60 -1.61 10.83
N ILE A 108 -7.52 -0.94 9.68
CA ILE A 108 -7.57 -1.60 8.38
C ILE A 108 -6.14 -2.10 8.09
N PRO A 109 -5.92 -3.42 7.93
CA PRO A 109 -4.60 -3.94 7.60
C PRO A 109 -4.19 -3.43 6.22
N VAL A 110 -3.08 -2.72 6.14
CA VAL A 110 -2.47 -2.28 4.88
C VAL A 110 -1.58 -3.42 4.38
N GLY A 111 -1.75 -3.80 3.11
CA GLY A 111 -0.89 -4.78 2.45
C GLY A 111 0.54 -4.25 2.30
N ASN A 112 1.50 -5.18 2.23
CA ASN A 112 2.90 -4.86 1.97
C ASN A 112 3.28 -5.38 0.59
N ARG A 113 4.17 -4.66 -0.09
CA ARG A 113 4.81 -5.14 -1.31
C ARG A 113 5.76 -6.28 -0.95
N HIS A 114 5.85 -7.28 -1.83
CA HIS A 114 6.78 -8.39 -1.62
C HIS A 114 8.22 -7.88 -1.61
N ILE A 115 9.07 -8.45 -0.76
CA ILE A 115 10.45 -7.97 -0.57
C ILE A 115 11.29 -8.04 -1.86
N LEU A 116 11.06 -9.03 -2.73
CA LEU A 116 11.71 -9.09 -4.04
C LEU A 116 11.28 -7.92 -4.92
N SER A 117 10.01 -7.54 -4.94
CA SER A 117 9.55 -6.37 -5.71
C SER A 117 10.19 -5.08 -5.21
N GLN A 118 10.29 -4.91 -3.89
CA GLN A 118 10.97 -3.75 -3.29
C GLN A 118 12.46 -3.73 -3.68
N THR A 119 13.14 -4.88 -3.64
CA THR A 119 14.56 -5.00 -4.01
C THR A 119 14.76 -4.72 -5.51
N SER A 120 13.87 -5.21 -6.39
CA SER A 120 13.94 -4.94 -7.83
C SER A 120 13.86 -3.46 -8.13
N GLU A 121 12.82 -2.82 -7.61
CA GLU A 121 12.59 -1.38 -7.81
C GLU A 121 13.76 -0.53 -7.34
N GLU A 122 14.31 -0.83 -6.17
CA GLU A 122 15.46 -0.09 -5.66
C GLU A 122 16.70 -0.25 -6.56
N ILE A 123 16.96 -1.47 -7.08
CA ILE A 123 18.04 -1.70 -8.03
C ILE A 123 17.76 -0.97 -9.34
N GLU A 124 16.54 -1.05 -9.86
CA GLU A 124 16.11 -0.37 -11.08
C GLU A 124 16.28 1.15 -10.96
N ASP A 125 15.83 1.75 -9.86
CA ASP A 125 15.95 3.19 -9.58
C ASP A 125 17.41 3.65 -9.57
N ILE A 126 18.31 2.86 -8.99
CA ILE A 126 19.76 3.14 -8.99
C ILE A 126 20.29 3.17 -10.43
N PHE A 127 19.93 2.18 -11.25
CA PHE A 127 20.40 2.10 -12.64
C PHE A 127 19.76 3.18 -13.53
N ILE A 128 18.48 3.47 -13.37
CA ILE A 128 17.80 4.58 -14.05
C ILE A 128 18.51 5.90 -13.73
N GLY A 129 18.88 6.10 -12.45
CA GLY A 129 19.66 7.27 -12.01
C GLY A 129 21.05 7.38 -12.67
N MET A 130 21.63 6.27 -13.16
CA MET A 130 22.88 6.22 -13.93
C MET A 130 22.67 6.29 -15.46
N GLY A 131 21.42 6.47 -15.91
CA GLY A 131 21.06 6.59 -17.33
C GLY A 131 20.91 5.25 -18.05
N TYR A 132 20.60 4.17 -17.33
CA TYR A 132 20.25 2.88 -17.92
C TYR A 132 18.75 2.83 -18.23
N GLN A 133 18.40 2.08 -19.28
CA GLN A 133 17.02 1.75 -19.62
C GLN A 133 16.67 0.39 -19.02
N VAL A 134 15.46 0.25 -18.49
CA VAL A 134 14.91 -1.04 -18.08
C VAL A 134 14.25 -1.68 -19.30
N VAL A 135 14.67 -2.89 -19.67
CA VAL A 135 14.20 -3.59 -20.86
C VAL A 135 13.66 -4.96 -20.47
N ASP A 136 12.40 -5.21 -20.80
CA ASP A 136 11.74 -6.50 -20.61
C ASP A 136 12.02 -7.47 -21.77
N GLY A 137 11.87 -8.77 -21.47
CA GLY A 137 12.03 -9.83 -22.48
C GLY A 137 11.18 -11.07 -22.19
N PHE A 138 11.21 -12.01 -23.10
CA PHE A 138 10.41 -13.22 -23.07
C PHE A 138 10.97 -14.25 -22.08
N GLU A 139 10.12 -14.85 -21.25
CA GLU A 139 10.48 -15.98 -20.38
C GLU A 139 10.60 -17.28 -21.19
N VAL A 140 9.73 -17.44 -22.19
CA VAL A 140 9.82 -18.53 -23.17
C VAL A 140 10.66 -18.01 -24.35
N GLU A 141 11.84 -18.56 -24.54
CA GLU A 141 12.82 -18.02 -25.46
C GLU A 141 13.31 -19.09 -26.44
N LYS A 142 13.89 -18.62 -27.55
CA LYS A 142 14.56 -19.50 -28.51
C LYS A 142 15.95 -19.87 -28.00
N ASP A 143 16.36 -21.14 -28.21
CA ASP A 143 17.71 -21.63 -27.94
C ASP A 143 18.78 -20.73 -28.56
N TYR A 144 18.53 -20.24 -29.79
CA TYR A 144 19.39 -19.30 -30.49
C TYR A 144 19.73 -18.06 -29.64
N TYR A 145 18.77 -17.38 -29.05
CA TYR A 145 19.03 -16.20 -28.23
C TYR A 145 19.56 -16.53 -26.85
N ASN A 146 19.11 -17.65 -26.27
CA ASN A 146 19.53 -18.04 -24.92
C ASN A 146 20.97 -18.55 -24.89
N PHE A 147 21.44 -19.20 -25.98
CA PHE A 147 22.75 -19.84 -26.02
C PHE A 147 23.62 -19.39 -27.19
N GLU A 148 23.22 -19.59 -28.44
CA GLU A 148 24.09 -19.35 -29.58
C GLU A 148 24.56 -17.90 -29.65
N ARG A 149 23.65 -16.94 -29.47
CA ARG A 149 23.97 -15.50 -29.42
C ARG A 149 24.83 -15.11 -28.22
N MET A 150 24.91 -15.97 -27.23
CA MET A 150 25.77 -15.81 -26.05
C MET A 150 27.09 -16.61 -26.18
N ASN A 151 27.53 -16.85 -27.40
CA ASN A 151 28.78 -17.58 -27.70
C ASN A 151 28.79 -19.02 -27.15
N LEU A 152 27.62 -19.65 -27.06
CA LEU A 152 27.40 -21.04 -26.62
C LEU A 152 26.82 -21.87 -27.79
N PRO A 153 27.65 -22.33 -28.75
CA PRO A 153 27.19 -23.19 -29.83
C PRO A 153 26.63 -24.53 -29.32
N LYS A 154 25.89 -25.26 -30.19
CA LYS A 154 25.16 -26.47 -29.79
C LYS A 154 25.99 -27.52 -29.06
N ASP A 155 27.26 -27.65 -29.43
CA ASP A 155 28.20 -28.65 -28.86
C ASP A 155 29.06 -28.09 -27.71
N HIS A 156 28.72 -26.93 -27.17
CA HIS A 156 29.52 -26.31 -26.11
C HIS A 156 29.25 -26.97 -24.75
N PRO A 157 30.30 -27.45 -23.99
CA PRO A 157 30.09 -28.14 -22.71
C PRO A 157 29.36 -27.32 -21.65
N ALA A 158 29.46 -26.00 -21.70
CA ALA A 158 28.76 -25.12 -20.74
C ALA A 158 27.23 -25.15 -20.87
N ARG A 159 26.65 -25.71 -21.95
CA ARG A 159 25.21 -25.94 -22.05
C ARG A 159 24.72 -27.01 -21.07
N ASP A 160 25.48 -28.08 -20.89
CA ASP A 160 25.19 -29.16 -19.95
C ASP A 160 25.26 -28.72 -18.50
N MET A 161 26.04 -27.67 -18.21
CA MET A 161 26.12 -27.07 -16.88
C MET A 161 24.88 -26.23 -16.48
N GLN A 162 24.08 -25.86 -17.47
CA GLN A 162 22.84 -25.10 -17.22
C GLN A 162 21.65 -26.05 -17.43
N ASP A 163 21.26 -26.77 -16.39
CA ASP A 163 20.08 -27.62 -16.39
C ASP A 163 18.85 -26.83 -16.89
N THR A 164 18.50 -27.01 -18.16
CA THR A 164 17.53 -26.18 -18.88
C THR A 164 16.19 -26.89 -19.04
N PHE A 165 15.10 -26.15 -18.85
CA PHE A 165 13.75 -26.61 -19.19
C PHE A 165 13.47 -26.34 -20.68
N TYR A 166 13.57 -27.37 -21.51
CA TYR A 166 13.19 -27.32 -22.92
C TYR A 166 11.69 -27.63 -23.11
N ILE A 167 11.02 -26.83 -23.92
CA ILE A 167 9.65 -27.07 -24.40
C ILE A 167 9.70 -27.86 -25.70
N THR A 168 10.60 -27.47 -26.59
CA THR A 168 10.98 -28.18 -27.82
C THR A 168 12.49 -28.12 -27.97
N GLU A 169 13.05 -28.73 -29.02
CA GLU A 169 14.49 -28.66 -29.29
C GLU A 169 15.02 -27.23 -29.50
N GLU A 170 14.13 -26.28 -29.86
CA GLU A 170 14.49 -24.91 -30.18
C GLU A 170 13.91 -23.87 -29.23
N ILE A 171 12.98 -24.29 -28.34
CA ILE A 171 12.26 -23.39 -27.42
C ILE A 171 12.45 -23.87 -26.00
N LEU A 172 12.79 -22.97 -25.12
CA LEU A 172 13.09 -23.25 -23.71
C LEU A 172 12.55 -22.15 -22.77
N LEU A 173 12.57 -22.42 -21.48
CA LEU A 173 12.47 -21.39 -20.46
C LEU A 173 13.88 -20.78 -20.25
N ARG A 174 14.01 -19.46 -20.38
CA ARG A 174 15.31 -18.78 -20.31
C ARG A 174 16.04 -19.08 -19.00
N THR A 175 17.32 -19.39 -19.10
CA THR A 175 18.21 -19.72 -17.98
C THR A 175 18.87 -18.49 -17.35
N HIS A 176 18.83 -17.37 -18.06
CA HIS A 176 19.36 -16.05 -17.69
C HIS A 176 18.60 -14.97 -18.48
N THR A 177 18.80 -13.71 -18.15
CA THR A 177 18.14 -12.59 -18.87
C THR A 177 18.98 -12.08 -20.05
N SER A 178 20.15 -12.67 -20.35
CA SER A 178 21.03 -12.29 -21.46
C SER A 178 20.37 -12.29 -22.85
N PRO A 179 19.34 -13.12 -23.17
CA PRO A 179 18.61 -12.99 -24.43
C PRO A 179 18.08 -11.59 -24.71
N VAL A 180 17.69 -10.86 -23.65
CA VAL A 180 17.21 -9.49 -23.77
C VAL A 180 18.32 -8.54 -24.20
N GLN A 181 19.56 -8.78 -23.71
CA GLN A 181 20.74 -8.02 -24.14
C GLN A 181 21.00 -8.20 -25.62
N ALA A 182 20.96 -9.45 -26.14
CA ALA A 182 21.12 -9.71 -27.59
C ALA A 182 20.06 -9.01 -28.43
N ARG A 183 18.80 -9.09 -28.00
CA ARG A 183 17.68 -8.41 -28.70
C ARG A 183 17.81 -6.89 -28.68
N ALA A 184 18.27 -6.33 -27.56
CA ALA A 184 18.50 -4.89 -27.45
C ALA A 184 19.64 -4.43 -28.37
N MET A 185 20.72 -5.20 -28.45
CA MET A 185 21.83 -4.92 -29.38
C MET A 185 21.38 -4.97 -30.86
N ASP A 186 20.45 -5.89 -31.22
CA ASP A 186 19.96 -6.03 -32.59
C ASP A 186 19.17 -4.80 -33.10
N VAL A 187 18.58 -4.03 -32.20
CA VAL A 187 17.69 -2.90 -32.54
C VAL A 187 18.26 -1.53 -32.16
N HIS A 188 19.37 -1.49 -31.43
CA HIS A 188 19.94 -0.23 -30.94
C HIS A 188 20.66 0.53 -32.06
N ASP A 189 20.40 1.84 -32.14
CA ASP A 189 21.08 2.74 -33.05
C ASP A 189 22.27 3.41 -32.35
N PHE A 190 23.47 2.86 -32.57
CA PHE A 190 24.71 3.37 -31.96
C PHE A 190 25.11 4.77 -32.44
N SER A 191 24.47 5.32 -33.47
CA SER A 191 24.70 6.73 -33.86
C SER A 191 24.11 7.72 -32.84
N LYS A 192 23.17 7.26 -32.02
CA LYS A 192 22.53 8.04 -30.96
C LYS A 192 23.23 7.96 -29.60
N GLY A 193 24.28 7.18 -29.52
CA GLY A 193 25.05 7.02 -28.29
C GLY A 193 25.18 5.56 -27.82
N PRO A 194 25.81 5.31 -26.66
CA PRO A 194 25.99 3.98 -26.14
C PRO A 194 24.67 3.33 -25.71
N LEU A 195 24.56 2.02 -25.90
CA LEU A 195 23.52 1.22 -25.29
C LEU A 195 23.84 1.06 -23.80
N LYS A 196 22.91 1.43 -22.92
CA LYS A 196 22.96 1.19 -21.47
C LYS A 196 21.63 0.63 -21.04
N MET A 197 21.60 -0.61 -20.61
CA MET A 197 20.36 -1.27 -20.22
C MET A 197 20.55 -2.20 -19.02
N ILE A 198 19.46 -2.42 -18.29
CA ILE A 198 19.28 -3.55 -17.39
C ILE A 198 18.05 -4.35 -17.80
N SER A 199 18.07 -5.63 -17.51
CA SER A 199 16.92 -6.53 -17.72
C SER A 199 16.65 -7.31 -16.44
N PRO A 200 15.69 -6.86 -15.62
CA PRO A 200 15.15 -7.65 -14.52
C PRO A 200 14.20 -8.71 -15.06
N GLY A 201 14.19 -9.89 -14.44
CA GLY A 201 13.22 -10.91 -14.83
C GLY A 201 13.46 -12.27 -14.22
N ARG A 202 12.41 -13.11 -14.30
CA ARG A 202 12.47 -14.50 -13.88
C ARG A 202 13.30 -15.33 -14.83
N VAL A 203 14.03 -16.27 -14.26
CA VAL A 203 14.84 -17.26 -14.98
C VAL A 203 14.59 -18.65 -14.37
N PHE A 204 14.88 -19.68 -15.15
CA PHE A 204 14.49 -21.04 -14.82
C PHE A 204 15.65 -22.00 -15.04
N ARG A 205 15.94 -22.84 -14.05
CA ARG A 205 16.95 -23.92 -14.12
C ARG A 205 16.42 -25.16 -13.45
N ARG A 206 16.78 -26.34 -13.94
CA ARG A 206 16.35 -27.63 -13.38
C ARG A 206 17.07 -27.98 -12.07
N ASP A 207 17.40 -26.97 -11.29
CA ASP A 207 18.00 -27.16 -9.98
C ASP A 207 17.00 -27.77 -9.00
N THR A 208 17.51 -28.55 -8.05
CA THR A 208 16.71 -29.01 -6.92
C THR A 208 16.55 -27.89 -5.91
N ASP A 209 15.33 -27.64 -5.45
CA ASP A 209 15.04 -26.60 -4.47
C ASP A 209 15.68 -26.94 -3.12
N ASP A 210 16.59 -26.07 -2.66
CA ASP A 210 17.21 -26.12 -1.34
C ASP A 210 17.21 -24.73 -0.68
N ALA A 211 18.00 -24.52 0.36
CA ALA A 211 18.09 -23.23 1.04
C ALA A 211 18.75 -22.11 0.20
N THR A 212 19.48 -22.47 -0.87
CA THR A 212 20.31 -21.59 -1.69
C THR A 212 19.97 -21.62 -3.17
N HIS A 213 19.27 -22.64 -3.63
CA HIS A 213 18.88 -22.85 -5.03
C HIS A 213 17.35 -22.97 -5.16
N SER A 214 16.84 -22.50 -6.28
CA SER A 214 15.43 -22.64 -6.65
C SER A 214 15.36 -22.86 -8.17
N HIS A 215 14.45 -23.74 -8.61
CA HIS A 215 14.18 -23.95 -10.03
C HIS A 215 13.69 -22.70 -10.76
N GLN A 216 13.18 -21.73 -10.03
CA GLN A 216 12.78 -20.41 -10.49
C GLN A 216 13.38 -19.36 -9.57
N PHE A 217 14.04 -18.35 -10.12
CA PHE A 217 14.55 -17.20 -9.37
C PHE A 217 14.56 -15.96 -10.26
N HIS A 218 14.91 -14.81 -9.69
CA HIS A 218 15.00 -13.54 -10.42
C HIS A 218 16.45 -13.14 -10.63
N GLN A 219 16.72 -12.65 -11.83
CA GLN A 219 18.03 -12.14 -12.21
C GLN A 219 17.88 -10.72 -12.74
N ILE A 220 18.85 -9.87 -12.44
CA ILE A 220 18.98 -8.56 -13.07
C ILE A 220 20.34 -8.57 -13.79
N GLU A 221 20.30 -8.49 -15.10
CA GLU A 221 21.49 -8.35 -15.90
C GLU A 221 21.60 -6.96 -16.49
N GLY A 222 22.81 -6.43 -16.55
CA GLY A 222 23.10 -5.16 -17.17
C GLY A 222 24.09 -5.27 -18.30
N LEU A 223 23.91 -4.40 -19.29
CA LEU A 223 24.77 -4.30 -20.46
C LEU A 223 25.08 -2.83 -20.76
N VAL A 224 26.34 -2.56 -21.03
CA VAL A 224 26.78 -1.31 -21.65
C VAL A 224 27.60 -1.64 -22.88
N VAL A 225 27.26 -1.07 -24.04
CA VAL A 225 28.05 -1.17 -25.27
C VAL A 225 28.22 0.24 -25.85
N GLY A 226 29.44 0.58 -26.20
CA GLY A 226 29.77 1.90 -26.74
C GLY A 226 31.23 1.99 -27.17
N GLU A 227 31.66 3.15 -27.65
CA GLU A 227 33.07 3.39 -27.95
C GLU A 227 33.89 3.55 -26.65
N ASN A 228 35.08 2.95 -26.61
CA ASN A 228 36.04 3.07 -25.48
C ASN A 228 35.51 2.60 -24.11
N ILE A 229 34.56 1.66 -24.07
CA ILE A 229 34.12 1.05 -22.82
C ILE A 229 35.20 0.10 -22.29
N SER A 230 35.52 0.18 -20.99
CA SER A 230 36.63 -0.54 -20.38
C SER A 230 36.25 -1.24 -19.06
N MET A 231 37.18 -2.14 -18.60
CA MET A 231 37.06 -2.74 -17.26
C MET A 231 36.95 -1.70 -16.12
N ALA A 232 37.58 -0.53 -16.28
CA ALA A 232 37.45 0.54 -15.28
C ALA A 232 36.03 1.09 -15.20
N ASN A 233 35.33 1.19 -16.34
CA ASN A 233 33.92 1.59 -16.35
C ASN A 233 33.03 0.53 -15.68
N LEU A 234 33.28 -0.77 -15.94
CA LEU A 234 32.61 -1.86 -15.23
C LEU A 234 32.86 -1.77 -13.73
N GLN A 235 34.11 -1.68 -13.30
CA GLN A 235 34.46 -1.59 -11.88
C GLN A 235 33.79 -0.39 -11.20
N GLY A 236 33.80 0.78 -11.82
CA GLY A 236 33.16 1.97 -11.29
C GLY A 236 31.64 1.81 -11.14
N THR A 237 30.99 1.21 -12.14
CA THR A 237 29.55 0.91 -12.10
C THR A 237 29.23 -0.05 -10.96
N LEU A 238 29.96 -1.16 -10.85
CA LEU A 238 29.73 -2.17 -9.82
C LEU A 238 30.02 -1.66 -8.40
N GLN A 239 31.08 -0.85 -8.23
CA GLN A 239 31.39 -0.21 -6.95
C GLN A 239 30.24 0.70 -6.49
N LEU A 240 29.67 1.49 -7.40
CA LEU A 240 28.55 2.39 -7.08
C LEU A 240 27.29 1.61 -6.65
N ILE A 241 26.94 0.53 -7.39
CA ILE A 241 25.81 -0.33 -7.03
C ILE A 241 25.99 -0.94 -5.65
N VAL A 242 27.17 -1.49 -5.38
CA VAL A 242 27.46 -2.12 -4.09
C VAL A 242 27.37 -1.11 -2.94
N GLN A 243 27.87 0.09 -3.15
CA GLN A 243 27.77 1.15 -2.14
C GLN A 243 26.32 1.59 -1.89
N LYS A 244 25.52 1.73 -2.93
CA LYS A 244 24.11 2.11 -2.80
C LYS A 244 23.26 1.01 -2.13
N MET A 245 23.53 -0.26 -2.47
CA MET A 245 22.76 -1.39 -1.92
C MET A 245 23.18 -1.81 -0.51
N PHE A 246 24.47 -1.75 -0.19
CA PHE A 246 25.04 -2.36 1.02
C PHE A 246 25.77 -1.36 1.96
N GLY A 247 25.85 -0.09 1.56
CA GLY A 247 26.45 1.00 2.35
C GLY A 247 27.75 1.52 1.75
N GLU A 248 28.02 2.81 2.00
CA GLU A 248 29.11 3.58 1.40
C GLU A 248 30.52 3.02 1.72
N ASP A 249 30.68 2.34 2.85
CA ASP A 249 31.94 1.72 3.28
C ASP A 249 32.22 0.39 2.57
N ARG A 250 31.36 -0.05 1.65
CA ARG A 250 31.54 -1.33 0.96
C ARG A 250 32.49 -1.17 -0.21
N SER A 251 33.38 -2.14 -0.33
CA SER A 251 34.31 -2.27 -1.45
C SER A 251 34.07 -3.55 -2.22
N ILE A 252 34.43 -3.54 -3.49
CA ILE A 252 34.40 -4.73 -4.34
C ILE A 252 35.79 -5.31 -4.54
N ARG A 253 35.84 -6.60 -4.84
CA ARG A 253 37.01 -7.32 -5.31
C ARG A 253 36.63 -8.11 -6.54
N LEU A 254 37.39 -7.97 -7.61
CA LEU A 254 37.23 -8.73 -8.84
C LEU A 254 38.16 -9.96 -8.81
N ARG A 255 37.59 -11.14 -8.97
CA ARG A 255 38.37 -12.40 -9.12
C ARG A 255 38.25 -12.90 -10.56
N PRO A 256 39.33 -13.34 -11.22
CA PRO A 256 39.22 -13.94 -12.54
C PRO A 256 38.28 -15.14 -12.55
N SER A 257 37.42 -15.21 -13.59
CA SER A 257 36.49 -16.30 -13.83
C SER A 257 36.36 -16.55 -15.33
N TYR A 258 35.48 -17.45 -15.71
CA TYR A 258 35.21 -17.76 -17.11
C TYR A 258 33.70 -17.82 -17.36
N PHE A 259 33.26 -17.00 -18.32
CA PHE A 259 31.94 -17.09 -18.91
C PHE A 259 32.04 -17.01 -20.43
N PRO A 260 31.31 -17.84 -21.20
CA PRO A 260 31.47 -17.90 -22.66
C PRO A 260 31.19 -16.58 -23.38
N PHE A 261 30.34 -15.74 -22.81
CA PHE A 261 29.86 -14.47 -23.38
C PHE A 261 30.67 -13.23 -22.93
N THR A 262 31.68 -13.41 -22.06
CA THR A 262 32.57 -12.32 -21.60
C THR A 262 34.03 -12.72 -21.63
N GLU A 263 34.92 -11.74 -21.98
CA GLU A 263 36.38 -11.90 -21.96
C GLU A 263 37.07 -10.53 -21.82
N PRO A 264 37.76 -10.25 -20.69
CA PRO A 264 37.90 -11.08 -19.50
C PRO A 264 36.63 -11.17 -18.69
N SER A 265 36.46 -12.31 -17.99
CA SER A 265 35.36 -12.56 -17.06
C SER A 265 35.82 -12.46 -15.62
N VAL A 266 34.95 -11.98 -14.75
CA VAL A 266 35.26 -11.83 -13.32
C VAL A 266 34.03 -12.21 -12.47
N GLU A 267 34.30 -12.80 -11.32
CA GLU A 267 33.37 -12.86 -10.21
C GLU A 267 33.57 -11.64 -9.31
N VAL A 268 32.50 -11.09 -8.82
CA VAL A 268 32.48 -9.85 -8.02
C VAL A 268 32.12 -10.20 -6.59
N ASP A 269 33.08 -9.98 -5.70
CA ASP A 269 32.87 -10.12 -4.27
C ASP A 269 32.68 -8.74 -3.63
N VAL A 270 31.82 -8.66 -2.62
CA VAL A 270 31.64 -7.50 -1.76
C VAL A 270 32.27 -7.73 -0.39
N SER A 271 32.84 -6.71 0.21
CA SER A 271 33.33 -6.79 1.60
C SER A 271 32.21 -7.15 2.56
N CYS A 272 32.41 -8.15 3.41
CA CYS A 272 31.36 -8.72 4.26
C CYS A 272 30.69 -7.66 5.12
N PHE A 273 29.39 -7.54 4.99
CA PHE A 273 28.57 -6.54 5.73
C PHE A 273 28.55 -6.80 7.25
N LYS A 274 28.74 -8.07 7.70
CA LYS A 274 28.71 -8.42 9.11
C LYS A 274 30.02 -8.13 9.84
N CYS A 275 31.15 -8.36 9.19
CA CYS A 275 32.47 -8.26 9.83
C CYS A 275 33.38 -7.19 9.22
N GLY A 276 32.89 -6.39 8.25
CA GLY A 276 33.69 -5.34 7.62
C GLY A 276 34.97 -5.83 6.92
N GLY A 277 35.04 -7.13 6.54
CA GLY A 277 36.24 -7.71 5.94
C GLY A 277 37.14 -8.51 6.90
N ALA A 278 36.91 -8.48 8.23
CA ALA A 278 37.73 -9.17 9.22
C ALA A 278 37.62 -10.71 9.20
N GLY A 279 36.57 -11.25 8.57
CA GLY A 279 36.29 -12.68 8.51
C GLY A 279 35.33 -13.17 9.62
N CYS A 280 34.20 -13.76 9.24
CA CYS A 280 33.21 -14.32 10.15
C CYS A 280 32.54 -15.57 9.53
N ASN A 281 31.61 -16.18 10.25
CA ASN A 281 30.91 -17.38 9.76
C ASN A 281 30.05 -17.10 8.51
N VAL A 282 29.52 -15.88 8.33
CA VAL A 282 28.72 -15.51 7.16
C VAL A 282 29.58 -15.51 5.88
N CYS A 283 30.78 -14.94 5.93
CA CYS A 283 31.72 -14.93 4.82
C CYS A 283 32.68 -16.13 4.83
N LYS A 284 32.40 -17.18 5.61
CA LYS A 284 33.28 -18.36 5.76
C LYS A 284 34.72 -17.97 6.10
N LYS A 285 34.92 -16.93 6.92
CA LYS A 285 36.19 -16.36 7.38
C LYS A 285 37.02 -15.70 6.27
N THR A 286 36.50 -15.54 5.06
CA THR A 286 37.23 -14.92 3.94
C THR A 286 37.24 -13.39 3.98
N GLY A 287 36.29 -12.77 4.69
CA GLY A 287 36.02 -11.31 4.67
C GLY A 287 35.22 -10.84 3.46
N TRP A 288 34.92 -11.71 2.50
CA TRP A 288 34.30 -11.39 1.21
C TRP A 288 33.10 -12.30 0.92
N ILE A 289 32.13 -11.78 0.20
CA ILE A 289 30.92 -12.51 -0.21
C ILE A 289 30.71 -12.29 -1.69
N GLU A 290 30.66 -13.37 -2.46
CA GLU A 290 30.31 -13.33 -3.88
C GLU A 290 28.86 -12.94 -4.09
N ILE A 291 28.63 -12.00 -5.01
CA ILE A 291 27.30 -11.46 -5.29
C ILE A 291 26.89 -11.53 -6.77
N MET A 292 27.84 -11.50 -7.71
CA MET A 292 27.52 -11.46 -9.14
C MET A 292 28.70 -11.91 -10.01
N GLY A 293 28.37 -12.31 -11.25
CA GLY A 293 29.33 -12.45 -12.34
C GLY A 293 29.33 -11.22 -13.25
N ALA A 294 30.48 -10.89 -13.83
CA ALA A 294 30.62 -9.76 -14.74
C ALA A 294 31.78 -9.96 -15.72
N GLY A 295 31.92 -9.09 -16.72
CA GLY A 295 33.06 -9.09 -17.62
C GLY A 295 32.87 -8.16 -18.80
N MET A 296 33.93 -8.06 -19.62
CA MET A 296 33.81 -7.37 -20.91
C MET A 296 33.09 -8.28 -21.90
N VAL A 297 32.22 -7.72 -22.69
CA VAL A 297 31.44 -8.47 -23.69
C VAL A 297 32.39 -9.10 -24.68
N HIS A 298 32.27 -10.41 -24.92
CA HIS A 298 33.12 -11.14 -25.85
C HIS A 298 32.93 -10.57 -27.27
N PRO A 299 34.01 -10.30 -28.06
CA PRO A 299 33.90 -9.71 -29.40
C PRO A 299 32.90 -10.44 -30.31
N ARG A 300 32.89 -11.76 -30.27
CA ARG A 300 31.98 -12.59 -31.07
C ARG A 300 30.49 -12.30 -30.75
N VAL A 301 30.14 -11.94 -29.51
CA VAL A 301 28.78 -11.57 -29.14
C VAL A 301 28.37 -10.26 -29.80
N LEU A 302 29.30 -9.30 -29.89
CA LEU A 302 29.10 -8.03 -30.62
C LEU A 302 28.93 -8.28 -32.13
N GLU A 303 29.84 -9.05 -32.71
CA GLU A 303 29.83 -9.39 -34.13
C GLU A 303 28.54 -10.10 -34.56
N MET A 304 28.03 -11.04 -33.75
CA MET A 304 26.73 -11.70 -34.00
C MET A 304 25.53 -10.76 -33.95
N SER A 305 25.67 -9.57 -33.37
CA SER A 305 24.70 -8.48 -33.39
C SER A 305 24.95 -7.48 -34.52
N GLY A 306 25.93 -7.76 -35.40
CA GLY A 306 26.31 -6.84 -36.47
C GLY A 306 27.08 -5.60 -36.00
N ILE A 307 27.64 -5.63 -34.78
CA ILE A 307 28.40 -4.55 -34.17
C ILE A 307 29.90 -4.78 -34.44
N ASP A 308 30.56 -3.73 -34.95
CA ASP A 308 32.01 -3.77 -35.20
C ASP A 308 32.80 -3.82 -33.87
N ALA A 309 33.35 -4.97 -33.55
CA ALA A 309 34.11 -5.21 -32.30
C ALA A 309 35.46 -4.49 -32.23
N GLU A 310 35.98 -3.96 -33.37
CA GLU A 310 37.17 -3.12 -33.37
C GLU A 310 36.86 -1.68 -32.94
N LYS A 311 35.63 -1.24 -33.18
CA LYS A 311 35.16 0.11 -32.85
C LYS A 311 34.45 0.18 -31.49
N TYR A 312 33.65 -0.82 -31.21
CA TYR A 312 32.80 -0.87 -30.03
C TYR A 312 33.27 -1.93 -29.05
N SER A 313 33.20 -1.60 -27.78
CA SER A 313 33.42 -2.51 -26.68
C SER A 313 32.28 -2.43 -25.70
N GLY A 314 32.18 -3.36 -24.79
CA GLY A 314 31.10 -3.35 -23.80
C GLY A 314 31.45 -4.16 -22.56
N PHE A 315 30.63 -3.98 -21.52
CA PHE A 315 30.65 -4.85 -20.36
C PHE A 315 29.26 -5.33 -20.02
N ALA A 316 29.18 -6.49 -19.39
CA ALA A 316 27.97 -7.04 -18.86
C ALA A 316 28.17 -7.55 -17.43
N PHE A 317 27.10 -7.60 -16.67
CA PHE A 317 27.05 -8.17 -15.33
C PHE A 317 25.69 -8.81 -15.09
N GLY A 318 25.65 -9.80 -14.16
CA GLY A 318 24.40 -10.44 -13.78
C GLY A 318 24.38 -10.77 -12.30
N LEU A 319 23.35 -10.34 -11.61
CA LEU A 319 23.13 -10.60 -10.19
C LEU A 319 21.80 -11.32 -9.94
N GLY A 320 21.81 -12.25 -8.98
CA GLY A 320 20.59 -12.89 -8.47
C GLY A 320 19.89 -11.96 -7.46
N GLN A 321 18.66 -11.59 -7.75
CA GLN A 321 17.90 -10.65 -6.92
C GLN A 321 17.65 -11.22 -5.52
N GLU A 322 17.32 -12.51 -5.42
CA GLU A 322 17.15 -13.20 -4.14
C GLU A 322 18.44 -13.17 -3.32
N ARG A 323 19.59 -13.33 -3.97
CA ARG A 323 20.90 -13.28 -3.31
C ARG A 323 21.14 -11.92 -2.65
N VAL A 324 20.79 -10.83 -3.35
CA VAL A 324 20.88 -9.47 -2.82
C VAL A 324 19.94 -9.30 -1.63
N ALA A 325 18.67 -9.70 -1.78
CA ALA A 325 17.68 -9.62 -0.70
C ALA A 325 18.08 -10.46 0.52
N MET A 326 18.53 -11.70 0.31
CA MET A 326 19.02 -12.59 1.39
C MET A 326 20.15 -11.96 2.18
N LEU A 327 21.13 -11.39 1.49
CA LEU A 327 22.29 -10.75 2.12
C LEU A 327 21.91 -9.48 2.87
N ARG A 328 21.03 -8.67 2.31
CA ARG A 328 20.61 -7.38 2.88
C ARG A 328 19.73 -7.56 4.12
N TYR A 329 18.77 -8.48 4.05
CA TYR A 329 17.76 -8.68 5.09
C TYR A 329 18.04 -9.86 6.02
N GLY A 330 19.17 -10.58 5.83
CA GLY A 330 19.56 -11.70 6.67
C GLY A 330 18.66 -12.93 6.50
N ILE A 331 18.09 -13.13 5.33
CA ILE A 331 17.24 -14.28 5.00
C ILE A 331 18.16 -15.46 4.66
N ASN A 332 17.97 -16.59 5.33
CA ASN A 332 18.85 -17.74 5.24
C ASN A 332 18.37 -18.84 4.28
N ASP A 333 17.13 -18.73 3.79
CA ASP A 333 16.48 -19.75 2.95
C ASP A 333 15.71 -19.07 1.81
N ILE A 334 16.12 -19.32 0.57
CA ILE A 334 15.50 -18.76 -0.64
C ILE A 334 14.03 -19.16 -0.79
N ARG A 335 13.65 -20.34 -0.28
CA ARG A 335 12.27 -20.85 -0.38
C ARG A 335 11.26 -19.94 0.36
N ALA A 336 11.71 -19.18 1.36
CA ALA A 336 10.87 -18.24 2.08
C ALA A 336 10.23 -17.18 1.18
N PHE A 337 10.88 -16.81 0.08
CA PHE A 337 10.32 -15.86 -0.89
C PHE A 337 9.11 -16.41 -1.66
N TYR A 338 9.00 -17.73 -1.80
CA TYR A 338 8.04 -18.38 -2.69
C TYR A 338 6.93 -19.15 -1.98
N GLN A 339 7.05 -19.35 -0.66
CA GLN A 339 6.06 -20.10 0.13
C GLN A 339 4.73 -19.37 0.37
N GLY A 340 4.66 -18.06 0.08
CA GLY A 340 3.45 -17.27 0.26
C GLY A 340 3.06 -17.05 1.73
N ASP A 341 3.98 -17.21 2.68
CA ASP A 341 3.70 -16.99 4.10
C ASP A 341 3.57 -15.49 4.39
N ILE A 342 2.36 -15.04 4.72
CA ILE A 342 2.07 -13.64 5.01
C ILE A 342 2.89 -13.11 6.21
N ARG A 343 3.25 -13.96 7.18
CA ARG A 343 4.08 -13.58 8.32
C ARG A 343 5.50 -13.22 7.90
N PHE A 344 6.00 -13.87 6.84
CA PHE A 344 7.28 -13.50 6.22
C PHE A 344 7.19 -12.12 5.59
N SER A 345 6.19 -11.90 4.72
CA SER A 345 6.02 -10.62 4.03
C SER A 345 5.78 -9.43 4.98
N GLN A 346 5.11 -9.66 6.11
CA GLN A 346 4.84 -8.62 7.11
C GLN A 346 6.08 -8.10 7.85
N GLN A 347 7.21 -8.79 7.78
CA GLN A 347 8.46 -8.37 8.42
C GLN A 347 9.16 -7.23 7.65
N PHE A 348 8.79 -7.02 6.38
CA PHE A 348 9.42 -6.05 5.48
C PHE A 348 8.45 -4.90 5.16
N LYS A 349 8.19 -4.05 6.16
CA LYS A 349 7.31 -2.87 6.04
C LYS A 349 8.11 -1.62 5.73
#